data_ca16d9dad2a5bc80f4a982de3a97fc13
#
_entry.id   ca16d9dad2a5bc80f4a982de3a97fc13
#
_cell.length_a   1.000
_cell.length_b   1.000
_cell.length_c   1.000
_cell.angle_alpha   90.00
_cell.angle_beta   90.00
_cell.angle_gamma   90.00
#
_symmetry.space_group_name_H-M   'P 1'
#
loop_
_entity.id
_entity.type
_entity.pdbx_description
1 polymer ?
#
loop_
_entity_poly.entity_id
_entity_poly.type
_entity_poly.pdbx_seq_one_letter_code
_entity_poly.pdbx_strand_id
1 'polypeptide(L)'
;MADNNKIDFSQFDAKLDKEQFKKDLEQAKQNAGDDYPEVPKGEYTVKIERMEIRPTKNGEPMFSAMCRIIEGEHKKQCVFFNRKIYGNKESDKWNDAKAVQTVIGWLDKLETETVPEFISYSQFNECVLDIFDECEEYKLELKIDYDPDGFNPIKILEVYEG
;
A
#
# COMPACT_ATOMS: atom_id res chain seq x y z
N MET A 1 0.82 13.17 45.72
CA MET A 1 0.45 14.11 44.75
C MET A 1 -0.93 13.96 44.23
N ALA A 2 -1.63 15.04 44.28
CA ALA A 2 -2.99 15.04 43.79
C ALA A 2 -3.08 14.60 42.32
N ASP A 3 -1.95 14.56 41.65
CA ASP A 3 -1.92 14.43 40.21
C ASP A 3 -1.57 13.03 39.72
N ASN A 4 -1.85 12.00 40.53
CA ASN A 4 -1.61 10.63 40.13
C ASN A 4 -2.32 10.23 38.86
N ASN A 5 -3.40 10.94 38.50
CA ASN A 5 -4.16 10.69 37.27
C ASN A 5 -3.72 11.57 36.12
N LYS A 6 -2.77 12.47 36.35
CA LYS A 6 -2.25 13.30 35.27
C LYS A 6 -1.15 12.58 34.51
N ILE A 7 -1.20 12.73 33.22
CA ILE A 7 -0.19 12.18 32.31
C ILE A 7 0.97 13.16 32.22
N ASP A 8 2.18 12.66 32.35
CA ASP A 8 3.37 13.44 32.03
C ASP A 8 3.56 13.43 30.51
N PHE A 9 3.14 14.49 29.87
CA PHE A 9 3.17 14.60 28.42
C PHE A 9 4.58 14.80 27.87
N SER A 10 5.52 15.24 28.70
CA SER A 10 6.87 15.53 28.21
C SER A 10 7.56 14.32 27.57
N GLN A 11 7.34 13.12 28.12
CA GLN A 11 7.91 11.90 27.54
C GLN A 11 7.31 11.54 26.18
N PHE A 12 6.04 11.90 25.97
CA PHE A 12 5.38 11.67 24.68
C PHE A 12 5.80 12.73 23.67
N ASP A 13 5.91 13.97 24.09
CA ASP A 13 6.37 15.07 23.25
C ASP A 13 7.82 14.87 22.79
N ALA A 14 8.65 14.30 23.65
CA ALA A 14 10.03 14.01 23.31
C ALA A 14 10.17 12.99 22.16
N LYS A 15 9.18 12.09 22.03
CA LYS A 15 9.17 11.08 20.98
C LYS A 15 8.41 11.54 19.73
N LEU A 16 7.77 12.69 19.80
CA LEU A 16 6.93 13.21 18.73
C LEU A 16 7.76 13.97 17.71
N ASP A 17 7.70 13.56 16.46
CA ASP A 17 8.19 14.36 15.34
C ASP A 17 7.07 15.34 14.98
N LYS A 18 7.19 16.56 15.48
CA LYS A 18 6.13 17.57 15.36
C LYS A 18 5.83 17.93 13.92
N GLU A 19 6.86 18.01 13.08
CA GLU A 19 6.65 18.34 11.66
C GLU A 19 5.94 17.23 10.92
N GLN A 20 6.38 16.00 11.13
CA GLN A 20 5.75 14.85 10.49
C GLN A 20 4.33 14.65 10.99
N PHE A 21 4.11 14.79 12.28
CA PHE A 21 2.79 14.64 12.87
C PHE A 21 1.82 15.72 12.36
N LYS A 22 2.31 16.94 12.16
CA LYS A 22 1.52 18.02 11.59
C LYS A 22 1.09 17.69 10.16
N LYS A 23 1.99 17.13 9.37
CA LYS A 23 1.67 16.68 8.01
C LYS A 23 0.64 15.56 8.05
N ASP A 24 0.81 14.62 8.96
CA ASP A 24 -0.12 13.49 9.12
C ASP A 24 -1.51 13.97 9.52
N LEU A 25 -1.58 14.99 10.39
CA LEU A 25 -2.85 15.58 10.79
C LEU A 25 -3.54 16.29 9.64
N GLU A 26 -2.79 17.03 8.83
CA GLU A 26 -3.34 17.69 7.65
C GLU A 26 -3.88 16.68 6.66
N GLN A 27 -3.16 15.60 6.45
CA GLN A 27 -3.59 14.52 5.58
C GLN A 27 -4.83 13.81 6.11
N ALA A 28 -4.85 13.52 7.41
CA ALA A 28 -6.01 12.92 8.06
C ALA A 28 -7.24 13.82 7.97
N LYS A 29 -7.05 15.14 8.10
CA LYS A 29 -8.12 16.11 7.96
C LYS A 29 -8.68 16.12 6.54
N GLN A 30 -7.80 16.03 5.53
CA GLN A 30 -8.21 15.97 4.13
C GLN A 30 -8.98 14.69 3.83
N ASN A 31 -8.63 13.61 4.51
CA ASN A 31 -9.24 12.29 4.30
C ASN A 31 -10.45 12.04 5.19
N ALA A 32 -10.75 12.96 6.10
CA ALA A 32 -11.83 12.79 7.07
C ALA A 32 -13.14 13.35 6.53
N GLY A 33 -14.19 12.58 6.74
CA GLY A 33 -15.55 13.04 6.50
C GLY A 33 -15.89 13.29 5.04
N ASP A 34 -16.86 14.17 4.86
CA ASP A 34 -17.49 14.39 3.56
C ASP A 34 -16.66 15.24 2.62
N ASP A 35 -15.59 15.86 3.12
CA ASP A 35 -14.75 16.76 2.33
C ASP A 35 -13.76 16.03 1.43
N TYR A 36 -13.64 14.73 1.60
CA TYR A 36 -12.73 13.90 0.82
C TYR A 36 -13.49 12.76 0.17
N PRO A 37 -13.90 12.92 -1.09
CA PRO A 37 -14.66 11.89 -1.77
C PRO A 37 -13.82 10.64 -1.98
N GLU A 38 -14.44 9.49 -1.82
CA GLU A 38 -13.81 8.22 -2.15
C GLU A 38 -13.60 8.13 -3.66
N VAL A 39 -12.52 7.43 -4.05
CA VAL A 39 -12.28 7.16 -5.46
C VAL A 39 -13.31 6.13 -5.93
N PRO A 40 -14.16 6.47 -6.90
CA PRO A 40 -15.15 5.51 -7.37
C PRO A 40 -14.51 4.44 -8.25
N LYS A 41 -15.24 3.34 -8.40
CA LYS A 41 -14.88 2.28 -9.32
C LYS A 41 -14.70 2.83 -10.73
N GLY A 42 -13.63 2.41 -11.40
CA GLY A 42 -13.36 2.82 -12.77
C GLY A 42 -11.91 2.62 -13.17
N GLU A 43 -11.57 3.06 -14.36
CA GLU A 43 -10.22 2.99 -14.87
C GLU A 43 -9.45 4.28 -14.57
N TYR A 44 -8.21 4.13 -14.16
CA TYR A 44 -7.36 5.26 -13.79
C TYR A 44 -5.94 5.04 -14.28
N THR A 45 -5.22 6.14 -14.49
CA THR A 45 -3.77 6.10 -14.70
C THR A 45 -3.09 6.49 -13.39
N VAL A 46 -2.23 5.62 -12.90
CA VAL A 46 -1.58 5.78 -11.60
C VAL A 46 -0.09 5.52 -11.70
N LYS A 47 0.65 5.95 -10.66
CA LYS A 47 2.02 5.49 -10.45
C LYS A 47 2.11 4.88 -9.07
N ILE A 48 2.97 3.90 -8.91
CA ILE A 48 3.21 3.29 -7.60
C ILE A 48 4.09 4.25 -6.81
N GLU A 49 3.57 4.72 -5.70
CA GLU A 49 4.27 5.66 -4.84
C GLU A 49 4.98 4.97 -3.70
N ARG A 50 4.44 3.84 -3.24
CA ARG A 50 5.04 3.02 -2.21
C ARG A 50 4.62 1.57 -2.41
N MET A 51 5.56 0.66 -2.24
CA MET A 51 5.28 -0.77 -2.32
C MET A 51 6.25 -1.50 -1.41
N GLU A 52 5.74 -2.27 -0.46
CA GLU A 52 6.56 -2.93 0.55
C GLU A 52 5.79 -4.05 1.23
N ILE A 53 6.51 -4.86 1.98
CA ILE A 53 5.90 -5.78 2.94
C ILE A 53 5.94 -5.06 4.29
N ARG A 54 4.78 -4.84 4.88
CA ARG A 54 4.66 -4.13 6.14
C ARG A 54 3.85 -4.93 7.15
N PRO A 55 4.04 -4.66 8.45
CA PRO A 55 3.29 -5.40 9.47
C PRO A 55 1.82 -4.98 9.53
N THR A 56 0.95 -5.96 9.78
CA THR A 56 -0.42 -5.69 10.17
C THR A 56 -0.44 -5.24 11.63
N LYS A 57 -1.63 -4.95 12.18
CA LYS A 57 -1.78 -4.62 13.60
C LYS A 57 -1.21 -5.70 14.51
N ASN A 58 -1.24 -6.95 14.08
CA ASN A 58 -0.73 -8.10 14.83
C ASN A 58 0.75 -8.39 14.55
N GLY A 59 1.42 -7.57 13.75
CA GLY A 59 2.82 -7.75 13.38
C GLY A 59 3.05 -8.78 12.30
N GLU A 60 2.02 -9.19 11.58
CA GLU A 60 2.12 -10.20 10.53
C GLU A 60 2.42 -9.56 9.18
N PRO A 61 3.21 -10.21 8.31
CA PRO A 61 3.54 -9.62 7.00
C PRO A 61 2.32 -9.41 6.11
N MET A 62 2.27 -8.23 5.49
CA MET A 62 1.23 -7.85 4.54
C MET A 62 1.86 -7.11 3.37
N PHE A 63 1.55 -7.54 2.15
CA PHE A 63 1.92 -6.78 0.96
C PHE A 63 1.08 -5.51 0.88
N SER A 64 1.72 -4.38 0.67
CA SER A 64 1.03 -3.09 0.55
C SER A 64 1.57 -2.30 -0.63
N ALA A 65 0.68 -1.90 -1.52
CA ALA A 65 1.01 -1.02 -2.63
C ALA A 65 0.11 0.21 -2.55
N MET A 66 0.71 1.39 -2.62
CA MET A 66 0.00 2.66 -2.67
C MET A 66 0.22 3.26 -4.05
N CYS A 67 -0.86 3.47 -4.76
CA CYS A 67 -0.84 4.03 -6.10
C CYS A 67 -1.50 5.40 -6.12
N ARG A 68 -0.84 6.38 -6.71
CA ARG A 68 -1.37 7.74 -6.82
C ARG A 68 -1.91 7.97 -8.21
N ILE A 69 -3.13 8.47 -8.28
CA ILE A 69 -3.77 8.83 -9.54
C ILE A 69 -3.09 10.09 -10.08
N ILE A 70 -2.62 10.03 -11.32
CA ILE A 70 -1.79 11.09 -11.91
C ILE A 70 -2.52 11.93 -12.94
N GLU A 71 -3.74 11.59 -13.31
CA GLU A 71 -4.53 12.38 -14.25
C GLU A 71 -6.02 12.21 -13.99
N GLY A 72 -6.81 13.12 -14.54
CA GLY A 72 -8.26 13.08 -14.47
C GLY A 72 -8.81 13.77 -13.23
N GLU A 73 -10.11 13.56 -12.99
CA GLU A 73 -10.87 14.20 -11.93
C GLU A 73 -10.33 13.88 -10.53
N HIS A 74 -9.82 12.66 -10.36
CA HIS A 74 -9.32 12.18 -9.06
C HIS A 74 -7.81 12.28 -8.92
N LYS A 75 -7.17 13.10 -9.74
CA LYS A 75 -5.73 13.33 -9.67
C LYS A 75 -5.31 13.69 -8.24
N LYS A 76 -4.19 13.12 -7.79
CA LYS A 76 -3.59 13.24 -6.46
C LYS A 76 -4.22 12.37 -5.39
N GLN A 77 -5.34 11.71 -5.66
CA GLN A 77 -5.90 10.74 -4.74
C GLN A 77 -5.15 9.41 -4.86
N CYS A 78 -5.18 8.62 -3.80
CA CYS A 78 -4.49 7.33 -3.76
C CYS A 78 -5.48 6.19 -3.71
N VAL A 79 -5.10 5.09 -4.33
CA VAL A 79 -5.78 3.80 -4.18
C VAL A 79 -4.76 2.78 -3.67
N PHE A 80 -5.26 1.78 -2.96
CA PHE A 80 -4.39 0.84 -2.24
C PHE A 80 -4.71 -0.60 -2.62
N PHE A 81 -3.64 -1.40 -2.72
CA PHE A 81 -3.76 -2.84 -2.79
C PHE A 81 -2.97 -3.43 -1.62
N ASN A 82 -3.69 -3.95 -0.65
CA ASN A 82 -3.12 -4.57 0.54
C ASN A 82 -3.54 -6.03 0.59
N ARG A 83 -2.58 -6.93 0.79
CA ARG A 83 -2.85 -8.36 0.86
C ARG A 83 -2.03 -8.99 1.97
N LYS A 84 -2.70 -9.51 2.98
CA LYS A 84 -2.07 -10.25 4.05
C LYS A 84 -1.51 -11.56 3.49
N ILE A 85 -0.21 -11.81 3.73
CA ILE A 85 0.49 -12.97 3.17
C ILE A 85 0.92 -13.98 4.25
N TYR A 86 0.49 -13.77 5.49
CA TYR A 86 0.74 -14.68 6.60
C TYR A 86 -0.46 -14.69 7.53
N GLY A 87 -0.74 -15.85 8.10
CA GLY A 87 -1.82 -15.98 9.07
C GLY A 87 -3.21 -15.94 8.47
N ASN A 88 -3.35 -16.20 7.18
CA ASN A 88 -4.66 -16.32 6.56
C ASN A 88 -5.35 -17.58 7.06
N LYS A 89 -6.64 -17.45 7.36
CA LYS A 89 -7.42 -18.60 7.77
C LYS A 89 -7.50 -19.60 6.62
N GLU A 90 -6.97 -20.79 6.85
CA GLU A 90 -6.89 -21.81 5.83
C GLU A 90 -8.28 -22.32 5.46
N SER A 91 -8.55 -22.43 4.17
CA SER A 91 -9.77 -23.01 3.62
C SER A 91 -9.42 -23.71 2.31
N ASP A 92 -10.38 -24.46 1.76
CA ASP A 92 -10.20 -25.15 0.48
C ASP A 92 -9.86 -24.18 -0.67
N LYS A 93 -10.26 -22.92 -0.52
CA LYS A 93 -10.12 -21.91 -1.58
C LYS A 93 -9.08 -20.86 -1.28
N TRP A 94 -8.60 -20.77 -0.04
CA TRP A 94 -7.67 -19.70 0.37
C TRP A 94 -6.70 -20.18 1.44
N ASN A 95 -5.45 -19.73 1.31
CA ASN A 95 -4.38 -19.94 2.29
C ASN A 95 -3.25 -18.94 2.00
N ASP A 96 -2.19 -18.98 2.81
CA ASP A 96 -1.06 -18.06 2.64
C ASP A 96 -0.38 -18.22 1.28
N ALA A 97 -0.23 -19.44 0.79
CA ALA A 97 0.35 -19.67 -0.52
C ALA A 97 -0.44 -19.01 -1.64
N LYS A 98 -1.76 -19.06 -1.57
CA LYS A 98 -2.62 -18.40 -2.55
C LYS A 98 -2.55 -16.89 -2.43
N ALA A 99 -2.43 -16.36 -1.22
CA ALA A 99 -2.26 -14.94 -1.00
C ALA A 99 -0.95 -14.45 -1.63
N VAL A 100 0.15 -15.16 -1.38
CA VAL A 100 1.45 -14.88 -2.00
C VAL A 100 1.35 -14.97 -3.52
N GLN A 101 0.70 -16.01 -4.03
CA GLN A 101 0.55 -16.20 -5.48
C GLN A 101 -0.22 -15.05 -6.13
N THR A 102 -1.24 -14.54 -5.43
CA THR A 102 -2.00 -13.36 -5.89
C THR A 102 -1.09 -12.14 -6.01
N VAL A 103 -0.22 -11.93 -5.02
CA VAL A 103 0.74 -10.81 -5.05
C VAL A 103 1.76 -10.99 -6.16
N ILE A 104 2.29 -12.20 -6.33
CA ILE A 104 3.25 -12.51 -7.40
C ILE A 104 2.62 -12.23 -8.77
N GLY A 105 1.38 -12.65 -8.98
CA GLY A 105 0.67 -12.39 -10.23
C GLY A 105 0.48 -10.89 -10.50
N TRP A 106 0.23 -10.12 -9.46
CA TRP A 106 0.11 -8.66 -9.56
C TRP A 106 1.46 -8.02 -9.92
N LEU A 107 2.53 -8.43 -9.23
CA LEU A 107 3.88 -7.92 -9.47
C LEU A 107 4.37 -8.29 -10.88
N ASP A 108 4.02 -9.47 -11.36
CA ASP A 108 4.41 -9.96 -12.67
C ASP A 108 3.87 -9.09 -13.81
N LYS A 109 2.72 -8.46 -13.56
CA LYS A 109 2.11 -7.53 -14.51
C LYS A 109 2.92 -6.24 -14.70
N LEU A 110 3.82 -5.92 -13.78
CA LEU A 110 4.69 -4.75 -13.89
C LEU A 110 5.80 -4.93 -14.90
N GLU A 111 6.07 -6.18 -15.32
CA GLU A 111 7.06 -6.51 -16.35
C GLU A 111 8.46 -5.97 -16.02
N THR A 112 8.87 -6.04 -14.76
CA THR A 112 10.19 -5.62 -14.32
C THR A 112 11.25 -6.66 -14.62
N GLU A 113 12.53 -6.25 -14.60
CA GLU A 113 13.65 -7.17 -14.76
C GLU A 113 13.75 -8.15 -13.58
N THR A 114 13.44 -7.66 -12.38
CA THR A 114 13.35 -8.50 -11.19
C THR A 114 12.12 -9.40 -11.31
N VAL A 115 12.34 -10.70 -11.29
CA VAL A 115 11.25 -11.68 -11.36
C VAL A 115 10.63 -11.86 -9.98
N PRO A 116 9.30 -11.67 -9.83
CA PRO A 116 8.65 -11.90 -8.54
C PRO A 116 8.77 -13.37 -8.13
N GLU A 117 9.37 -13.60 -6.96
CA GLU A 117 9.62 -14.95 -6.47
C GLU A 117 9.54 -14.94 -4.94
N PHE A 118 8.95 -15.98 -4.37
CA PHE A 118 8.89 -16.15 -2.93
C PHE A 118 9.69 -17.37 -2.51
N ILE A 119 10.72 -17.14 -1.68
CA ILE A 119 11.51 -18.19 -1.04
C ILE A 119 11.28 -18.12 0.47
N SER A 120 11.31 -16.92 1.02
CA SER A 120 11.04 -16.64 2.43
C SER A 120 10.41 -15.25 2.52
N TYR A 121 9.85 -14.90 3.66
CA TYR A 121 9.26 -13.55 3.85
C TYR A 121 10.31 -12.46 3.76
N SER A 122 11.50 -12.66 4.33
CA SER A 122 12.59 -11.68 4.23
C SER A 122 13.07 -11.51 2.80
N GLN A 123 13.25 -12.61 2.09
CA GLN A 123 13.65 -12.57 0.68
C GLN A 123 12.57 -11.91 -0.17
N PHE A 124 11.31 -12.22 0.08
CA PHE A 124 10.20 -11.65 -0.65
C PHE A 124 10.10 -10.14 -0.44
N ASN A 125 10.33 -9.68 0.78
CA ASN A 125 10.39 -8.25 1.06
C ASN A 125 11.47 -7.56 0.21
N GLU A 126 12.67 -8.13 0.14
CA GLU A 126 13.74 -7.59 -0.69
C GLU A 126 13.35 -7.59 -2.17
N CYS A 127 12.72 -8.65 -2.64
CA CYS A 127 12.23 -8.76 -4.00
C CYS A 127 11.22 -7.66 -4.33
N VAL A 128 10.26 -7.43 -3.45
CA VAL A 128 9.26 -6.36 -3.62
C VAL A 128 9.92 -4.99 -3.67
N LEU A 129 10.89 -4.74 -2.79
CA LEU A 129 11.61 -3.46 -2.78
C LEU A 129 12.43 -3.25 -4.05
N ASP A 130 13.06 -4.30 -4.55
CA ASP A 130 13.82 -4.23 -5.81
C ASP A 130 12.90 -3.92 -6.98
N ILE A 131 11.73 -4.53 -7.03
CA ILE A 131 10.73 -4.25 -8.06
C ILE A 131 10.25 -2.80 -7.96
N PHE A 132 10.02 -2.33 -6.73
CA PHE A 132 9.62 -0.95 -6.52
C PHE A 132 10.69 0.04 -6.98
N ASP A 133 11.97 -0.24 -6.71
CA ASP A 133 13.08 0.59 -7.16
C ASP A 133 13.11 0.70 -8.68
N GLU A 134 12.83 -0.39 -9.39
CA GLU A 134 12.71 -0.38 -10.85
C GLU A 134 11.53 0.48 -11.30
N CYS A 135 10.40 0.38 -10.63
CA CYS A 135 9.22 1.20 -10.95
C CYS A 135 9.55 2.69 -10.84
N GLU A 136 10.33 3.09 -9.84
CA GLU A 136 10.76 4.47 -9.69
C GLU A 136 11.80 4.87 -10.73
N GLU A 137 12.77 4.01 -10.98
CA GLU A 137 13.85 4.28 -11.94
C GLU A 137 13.31 4.52 -13.34
N TYR A 138 12.41 3.65 -13.79
CA TYR A 138 11.81 3.75 -15.13
C TYR A 138 10.56 4.62 -15.14
N LYS A 139 10.17 5.18 -14.00
CA LYS A 139 8.99 6.07 -13.85
C LYS A 139 7.74 5.42 -14.44
N LEU A 140 7.48 4.18 -14.02
CA LEU A 140 6.36 3.42 -14.55
C LEU A 140 5.03 4.07 -14.22
N GLU A 141 4.17 4.14 -15.22
CA GLU A 141 2.78 4.56 -15.11
C GLU A 141 1.91 3.37 -15.45
N LEU A 142 0.84 3.20 -14.71
CA LEU A 142 -0.04 2.05 -14.86
C LEU A 142 -1.45 2.50 -15.22
N LYS A 143 -2.03 1.84 -16.21
CA LYS A 143 -3.47 1.91 -16.41
C LYS A 143 -4.09 0.78 -15.60
N ILE A 144 -5.01 1.12 -14.72
CA ILE A 144 -5.62 0.15 -13.82
C ILE A 144 -7.14 0.17 -13.92
N ASP A 145 -7.74 -0.94 -13.57
CA ASP A 145 -9.17 -1.03 -13.28
C ASP A 145 -9.30 -1.14 -11.76
N TYR A 146 -9.88 -0.10 -11.16
CA TYR A 146 -10.03 -0.01 -9.71
C TYR A 146 -11.46 -0.37 -9.31
N ASP A 147 -11.58 -1.32 -8.39
CA ASP A 147 -12.84 -1.71 -7.78
C ASP A 147 -12.61 -1.94 -6.28
N PRO A 148 -13.02 -0.97 -5.43
CA PRO A 148 -12.76 -1.08 -3.99
C PRO A 148 -13.47 -2.26 -3.33
N ASP A 149 -14.52 -2.78 -3.95
CA ASP A 149 -15.27 -3.94 -3.43
C ASP A 149 -14.81 -5.26 -4.05
N GLY A 150 -13.87 -5.20 -4.99
CA GLY A 150 -13.35 -6.38 -5.67
C GLY A 150 -12.35 -7.16 -4.82
N PHE A 151 -12.20 -8.44 -5.12
CA PHE A 151 -11.19 -9.29 -4.49
C PHE A 151 -9.79 -8.73 -4.68
N ASN A 152 -9.48 -8.26 -5.89
CA ASN A 152 -8.26 -7.50 -6.18
C ASN A 152 -8.69 -6.09 -6.53
N PRO A 153 -8.60 -5.15 -5.60
CA PRO A 153 -9.12 -3.80 -5.83
C PRO A 153 -8.40 -3.05 -6.95
N ILE A 154 -7.14 -3.39 -7.22
CA ILE A 154 -6.39 -2.80 -8.32
C ILE A 154 -6.01 -3.90 -9.30
N LYS A 155 -6.51 -3.80 -10.52
CA LYS A 155 -6.15 -4.70 -11.61
C LYS A 155 -5.32 -3.93 -12.63
N ILE A 156 -4.09 -4.38 -12.86
CA ILE A 156 -3.20 -3.71 -13.81
C ILE A 156 -3.60 -4.12 -15.23
N LEU A 157 -3.90 -3.13 -16.07
CA LEU A 157 -4.29 -3.34 -17.46
C LEU A 157 -3.12 -3.13 -18.40
N GLU A 158 -2.36 -2.04 -18.20
CA GLU A 158 -1.23 -1.68 -19.04
C GLU A 158 -0.15 -1.00 -18.21
N VAL A 159 1.10 -1.11 -18.64
CA VAL A 159 2.26 -0.50 -18.00
C VAL A 159 3.01 0.32 -19.04
N TYR A 160 3.36 1.55 -18.67
CA TYR A 160 4.10 2.48 -19.53
C TYR A 160 5.33 3.00 -18.80
N GLU A 161 6.40 3.27 -19.55
CA GLU A 161 7.53 4.03 -19.02
C GLU A 161 7.24 5.53 -19.17
N GLY A 162 7.44 6.24 -18.08
CA GLY A 162 7.22 7.68 -18.04
C GLY A 162 8.43 8.51 -18.45
#